data_4d489ffdf4702ca3603dc2194dc898bc
#
_entry.id   4d489ffdf4702ca3603dc2194dc898bc
#
_cell.length_a   1.000
_cell.length_b   1.000
_cell.length_c   1.000
_cell.angle_alpha   90.00
_cell.angle_beta   90.00
_cell.angle_gamma   90.00
#
_symmetry.space_group_name_H-M   'P 1'
#
loop_
_entity.id
_entity.type
_entity.pdbx_description
1 polymer ?
#
loop_
_entity_poly.entity_id
_entity_poly.type
_entity_poly.pdbx_seq_one_letter_code
_entity_poly.pdbx_strand_id
1 'polypeptide(L)'
;MAKVVLGKGLDALIRTNKPASPALEPWERVERVALSEIAPSPLQPRKAFHPEQLQELVESIREHGIIQPLIVRRIDGKCELIAGERRWRAASLLGLKEAPVIVRQASDRDVLELALIENLQREDLNPIEEAHAYRRLAEEFSLRQEDIAHRVGKSRSVVANSLRLLDLHSQVQSYLAQGRLSVGHAKAILSLQNQDEQLVIADLAIRQAATVRMTERLVAAQLARQGIGKGGKPAAARPSQTTSSTVHNAVFELESRLRDRLATHVTIHHGEKKGRIEIEYYGNDDLDRIISLLGVSI
;
A
#
# COMPACT_ATOMS: atom_id res chain seq x y z
N MET A 1 -44.58 -35.13 4.34
CA MET A 1 -43.58 -34.63 3.36
C MET A 1 -42.99 -33.32 3.90
N ALA A 2 -41.82 -33.37 4.45
CA ALA A 2 -41.16 -32.20 5.04
C ALA A 2 -40.34 -31.51 3.96
N LYS A 3 -40.63 -30.23 3.71
CA LYS A 3 -39.89 -29.36 2.79
C LYS A 3 -38.67 -28.79 3.55
N VAL A 4 -37.48 -29.24 3.15
CA VAL A 4 -36.20 -28.69 3.65
C VAL A 4 -35.99 -27.32 3.01
N VAL A 5 -36.02 -26.28 3.85
CA VAL A 5 -35.67 -24.90 3.44
C VAL A 5 -34.16 -24.79 3.57
N LEU A 6 -33.42 -24.88 2.44
CA LEU A 6 -31.98 -24.62 2.39
C LEU A 6 -31.73 -23.11 2.43
N GLY A 7 -30.80 -22.77 3.28
CA GLY A 7 -30.38 -21.54 3.87
C GLY A 7 -30.13 -20.32 2.99
N LYS A 8 -30.60 -19.18 3.52
CA LYS A 8 -30.32 -17.80 3.07
C LYS A 8 -28.86 -17.31 3.33
N GLY A 9 -27.94 -18.22 3.61
CA GLY A 9 -26.55 -17.86 3.97
C GLY A 9 -25.57 -17.76 2.80
N LEU A 10 -25.86 -18.38 1.66
CA LEU A 10 -24.92 -18.40 0.53
C LEU A 10 -24.95 -17.14 -0.33
N ASP A 11 -26.11 -16.46 -0.42
CA ASP A 11 -26.23 -15.21 -1.16
C ASP A 11 -25.45 -14.03 -0.56
N ALA A 12 -25.16 -14.09 0.73
CA ALA A 12 -24.37 -13.06 1.42
C ALA A 12 -22.86 -13.18 1.15
N LEU A 13 -22.35 -14.37 0.78
CA LEU A 13 -20.94 -14.63 0.54
C LEU A 13 -20.51 -14.42 -0.92
N ILE A 14 -21.46 -14.35 -1.85
CA ILE A 14 -21.18 -14.14 -3.28
C ILE A 14 -21.11 -12.64 -3.63
N ARG A 15 -21.44 -11.74 -2.70
CA ARG A 15 -21.36 -10.28 -2.88
C ARG A 15 -19.98 -9.68 -2.57
N THR A 16 -18.93 -10.48 -2.52
CA THR A 16 -17.59 -9.98 -2.26
C THR A 16 -16.79 -9.81 -3.55
N ASN A 17 -16.37 -8.57 -3.76
CA ASN A 17 -15.27 -8.12 -4.62
C ASN A 17 -15.39 -8.34 -6.13
N LYS A 18 -16.33 -7.63 -6.74
CA LYS A 18 -16.05 -7.03 -8.04
C LYS A 18 -15.27 -5.73 -7.77
N PRO A 19 -14.09 -5.49 -8.37
CA PRO A 19 -13.52 -4.15 -8.38
C PRO A 19 -14.58 -3.25 -9.02
N ALA A 20 -14.94 -2.18 -8.34
CA ALA A 20 -15.90 -1.21 -8.83
C ALA A 20 -15.31 -0.57 -10.09
N SER A 21 -15.64 -1.12 -11.26
CA SER A 21 -15.68 -0.30 -12.47
C SER A 21 -16.57 0.90 -12.13
N PRO A 22 -16.15 2.14 -12.39
CA PRO A 22 -16.99 3.30 -12.13
C PRO A 22 -18.33 3.01 -12.83
N ALA A 23 -19.39 2.88 -12.03
CA ALA A 23 -20.73 2.64 -12.56
C ALA A 23 -21.02 3.82 -13.49
N LEU A 24 -21.30 3.53 -14.76
CA LEU A 24 -21.74 4.51 -15.72
C LEU A 24 -22.96 5.19 -15.12
N GLU A 25 -22.87 6.49 -14.86
CA GLU A 25 -24.02 7.27 -14.42
C GLU A 25 -25.11 7.16 -15.49
N PRO A 26 -26.39 7.08 -15.12
CA PRO A 26 -27.49 6.72 -16.04
C PRO A 26 -27.62 7.57 -17.32
N TRP A 27 -26.88 8.66 -17.44
CA TRP A 27 -26.86 9.60 -18.56
C TRP A 27 -25.58 9.57 -19.42
N GLU A 28 -24.61 8.72 -19.11
CA GLU A 28 -23.40 8.55 -19.93
C GLU A 28 -23.71 7.72 -21.17
N ARG A 29 -24.07 8.37 -22.27
CA ARG A 29 -24.29 7.69 -23.54
C ARG A 29 -22.95 7.36 -24.21
N VAL A 30 -22.84 6.10 -24.65
CA VAL A 30 -21.72 5.67 -25.49
C VAL A 30 -22.04 6.12 -26.92
N GLU A 31 -21.21 7.01 -27.47
CA GLU A 31 -21.28 7.48 -28.85
C GLU A 31 -20.16 6.82 -29.66
N ARG A 32 -20.32 6.71 -30.99
CA ARG A 32 -19.23 6.34 -31.90
C ARG A 32 -18.70 7.61 -32.52
N VAL A 33 -17.39 7.83 -32.34
CA VAL A 33 -16.69 9.01 -32.87
C VAL A 33 -15.56 8.57 -33.76
N ALA A 34 -15.35 9.28 -34.88
CA ALA A 34 -14.23 9.00 -35.76
C ALA A 34 -12.89 9.17 -35.04
N LEU A 35 -11.98 8.21 -35.17
CA LEU A 35 -10.67 8.25 -34.51
C LEU A 35 -9.85 9.49 -34.93
N SER A 36 -10.08 10.02 -36.14
CA SER A 36 -9.47 11.24 -36.64
C SER A 36 -9.91 12.52 -35.91
N GLU A 37 -11.08 12.49 -35.25
CA GLU A 37 -11.61 13.61 -34.47
C GLU A 37 -11.13 13.59 -33.01
N ILE A 38 -10.49 12.45 -32.57
CA ILE A 38 -9.99 12.28 -31.22
C ILE A 38 -8.52 12.67 -31.17
N ALA A 39 -8.22 13.75 -30.49
CA ALA A 39 -6.85 14.19 -30.23
C ALA A 39 -6.38 13.70 -28.83
N PRO A 40 -5.12 13.24 -28.69
CA PRO A 40 -4.56 12.96 -27.37
C PRO A 40 -4.45 14.26 -26.55
N SER A 41 -4.71 14.18 -25.25
CA SER A 41 -4.56 15.34 -24.38
C SER A 41 -3.08 15.70 -24.21
N PRO A 42 -2.70 16.98 -24.37
CA PRO A 42 -1.35 17.46 -24.10
C PRO A 42 -0.94 17.34 -22.63
N LEU A 43 -1.93 17.13 -21.76
CA LEU A 43 -1.80 17.06 -20.31
C LEU A 43 -1.48 15.63 -19.79
N GLN A 44 -1.40 14.64 -20.67
CA GLN A 44 -1.13 13.25 -20.31
C GLN A 44 0.34 13.06 -19.88
N PRO A 45 0.59 12.55 -18.65
CA PRO A 45 1.94 12.40 -18.11
C PRO A 45 2.74 11.24 -18.73
N ARG A 46 2.09 10.28 -19.40
CA ARG A 46 2.72 9.05 -19.87
C ARG A 46 3.33 9.21 -21.25
N LYS A 47 4.67 9.38 -21.31
CA LYS A 47 5.43 9.48 -22.57
C LYS A 47 6.04 8.15 -23.05
N ALA A 48 6.23 7.17 -22.18
CA ALA A 48 6.85 5.90 -22.52
C ALA A 48 5.83 4.73 -22.44
N PHE A 49 5.76 3.95 -23.51
CA PHE A 49 4.93 2.75 -23.61
C PHE A 49 5.83 1.58 -23.96
N HIS A 50 5.72 0.46 -23.24
CA HIS A 50 6.40 -0.78 -23.60
C HIS A 50 5.75 -1.37 -24.86
N PRO A 51 6.51 -1.60 -25.95
CA PRO A 51 5.96 -2.04 -27.24
C PRO A 51 5.19 -3.37 -27.14
N GLU A 52 5.71 -4.30 -26.34
CA GLU A 52 5.12 -5.64 -26.17
C GLU A 52 3.69 -5.58 -25.58
N GLN A 53 3.49 -4.80 -24.53
CA GLN A 53 2.17 -4.63 -23.91
C GLN A 53 1.16 -3.91 -24.81
N LEU A 54 1.62 -3.10 -25.76
CA LEU A 54 0.75 -2.46 -26.73
C LEU A 54 0.31 -3.46 -27.80
N GLN A 55 1.18 -4.40 -28.18
CA GLN A 55 0.92 -5.40 -29.18
C GLN A 55 -0.12 -6.43 -28.74
N GLU A 56 -0.06 -6.89 -27.50
CA GLU A 56 -1.12 -7.73 -26.90
C GLU A 56 -2.49 -7.04 -26.93
N LEU A 57 -2.52 -5.74 -26.61
CA LEU A 57 -3.76 -4.96 -26.65
C LEU A 57 -4.27 -4.78 -28.08
N VAL A 58 -3.39 -4.62 -29.08
CA VAL A 58 -3.74 -4.55 -30.50
C VAL A 58 -4.42 -5.85 -30.93
N GLU A 59 -3.89 -7.01 -30.56
CA GLU A 59 -4.48 -8.30 -30.88
C GLU A 59 -5.86 -8.48 -30.23
N SER A 60 -5.98 -8.14 -28.96
CA SER A 60 -7.26 -8.18 -28.25
C SER A 60 -8.31 -7.27 -28.89
N ILE A 61 -7.94 -6.05 -29.27
CA ILE A 61 -8.86 -5.11 -29.96
C ILE A 61 -9.21 -5.58 -31.37
N ARG A 62 -8.31 -6.28 -32.06
CA ARG A 62 -8.60 -6.88 -33.37
C ARG A 62 -9.68 -7.95 -33.28
N GLU A 63 -9.65 -8.77 -32.23
CA GLU A 63 -10.57 -9.89 -32.06
C GLU A 63 -11.91 -9.47 -31.47
N HIS A 64 -11.90 -8.62 -30.44
CA HIS A 64 -13.10 -8.30 -29.66
C HIS A 64 -13.59 -6.86 -29.83
N GLY A 65 -12.86 -6.03 -30.57
CA GLY A 65 -13.11 -4.58 -30.64
C GLY A 65 -12.75 -3.87 -29.34
N ILE A 66 -13.14 -2.59 -29.24
CA ILE A 66 -12.96 -1.80 -28.03
C ILE A 66 -14.15 -2.06 -27.10
N ILE A 67 -13.98 -2.99 -26.14
CA ILE A 67 -15.03 -3.35 -25.17
C ILE A 67 -15.27 -2.20 -24.18
N GLN A 68 -14.23 -1.58 -23.69
CA GLN A 68 -14.32 -0.47 -22.76
C GLN A 68 -14.19 0.86 -23.50
N PRO A 69 -15.22 1.73 -23.53
CA PRO A 69 -15.18 2.99 -24.25
C PRO A 69 -14.03 3.91 -23.83
N LEU A 70 -13.59 4.76 -24.75
CA LEU A 70 -12.70 5.86 -24.47
C LEU A 70 -13.46 6.97 -23.74
N ILE A 71 -12.80 7.72 -22.87
CA ILE A 71 -13.40 8.89 -22.22
C ILE A 71 -12.83 10.12 -22.91
N VAL A 72 -13.71 10.95 -23.46
CA VAL A 72 -13.34 12.16 -24.18
C VAL A 72 -14.13 13.36 -23.64
N ARG A 73 -13.62 14.56 -23.90
CA ARG A 73 -14.37 15.82 -23.74
C ARG A 73 -14.44 16.56 -25.07
N ARG A 74 -15.44 17.39 -25.22
CA ARG A 74 -15.54 18.25 -26.41
C ARG A 74 -15.00 19.64 -26.10
N ILE A 75 -14.02 20.08 -26.90
CA ILE A 75 -13.46 21.45 -26.89
C ILE A 75 -13.48 21.94 -28.33
N ASP A 76 -14.10 23.06 -28.57
CA ASP A 76 -14.18 23.73 -29.90
C ASP A 76 -14.57 22.78 -31.04
N GLY A 77 -15.50 21.87 -30.76
CA GLY A 77 -16.00 20.90 -31.73
C GLY A 77 -15.11 19.66 -31.96
N LYS A 78 -13.96 19.59 -31.30
CA LYS A 78 -13.04 18.41 -31.34
C LYS A 78 -13.18 17.59 -30.05
N CYS A 79 -12.90 16.30 -30.16
CA CYS A 79 -12.84 15.39 -29.01
C CYS A 79 -11.41 15.31 -28.49
N GLU A 80 -11.18 15.67 -27.24
CA GLU A 80 -9.92 15.50 -26.55
C GLU A 80 -10.01 14.30 -25.63
N LEU A 81 -9.00 13.40 -25.69
CA LEU A 81 -8.95 12.17 -24.94
C LEU A 81 -8.59 12.42 -23.47
N ILE A 82 -9.51 12.09 -22.54
CA ILE A 82 -9.28 12.14 -21.09
C ILE A 82 -8.62 10.86 -20.60
N ALA A 83 -9.19 9.69 -20.97
CA ALA A 83 -8.68 8.39 -20.55
C ALA A 83 -8.83 7.35 -21.67
N GLY A 84 -7.91 6.36 -21.66
CA GLY A 84 -7.91 5.28 -22.63
C GLY A 84 -6.85 5.42 -23.75
N GLU A 85 -5.75 6.14 -23.52
CA GLU A 85 -4.72 6.40 -24.54
C GLU A 85 -4.15 5.12 -25.16
N ARG A 86 -3.92 4.06 -24.37
CA ARG A 86 -3.43 2.78 -24.91
C ARG A 86 -4.43 2.19 -25.92
N ARG A 87 -5.74 2.25 -25.62
CA ARG A 87 -6.80 1.78 -26.49
C ARG A 87 -6.91 2.62 -27.76
N TRP A 88 -6.83 3.93 -27.63
CA TRP A 88 -6.82 4.85 -28.78
C TRP A 88 -5.63 4.59 -29.71
N ARG A 89 -4.41 4.43 -29.17
CA ARG A 89 -3.22 4.09 -29.95
C ARG A 89 -3.33 2.73 -30.63
N ALA A 90 -3.78 1.71 -29.91
CA ALA A 90 -3.98 0.38 -30.48
C ALA A 90 -5.04 0.39 -31.60
N ALA A 91 -6.14 1.12 -31.43
CA ALA A 91 -7.17 1.31 -32.43
C ALA A 91 -6.62 2.05 -33.67
N SER A 92 -5.76 3.06 -33.47
CA SER A 92 -5.10 3.80 -34.54
C SER A 92 -4.13 2.91 -35.32
N LEU A 93 -3.35 2.05 -34.64
CA LEU A 93 -2.46 1.07 -35.28
C LEU A 93 -3.24 0.02 -36.12
N LEU A 94 -4.44 -0.34 -35.68
CA LEU A 94 -5.35 -1.23 -36.42
C LEU A 94 -6.06 -0.55 -37.57
N GLY A 95 -6.00 0.77 -37.70
CA GLY A 95 -6.68 1.53 -38.73
C GLY A 95 -8.20 1.54 -38.56
N LEU A 96 -8.70 1.41 -37.33
CA LEU A 96 -10.14 1.51 -37.06
C LEU A 96 -10.64 2.91 -37.42
N LYS A 97 -11.83 2.99 -38.02
CA LYS A 97 -12.41 4.26 -38.43
C LYS A 97 -13.07 5.01 -37.28
N GLU A 98 -13.67 4.27 -36.36
CA GLU A 98 -14.46 4.80 -35.24
C GLU A 98 -14.12 4.07 -33.94
N ALA A 99 -14.31 4.76 -32.82
CA ALA A 99 -14.18 4.19 -31.48
C ALA A 99 -15.43 4.51 -30.64
N PRO A 100 -15.85 3.61 -29.75
CA PRO A 100 -16.86 3.92 -28.75
C PRO A 100 -16.28 4.89 -27.72
N VAL A 101 -16.96 6.00 -27.48
CA VAL A 101 -16.54 7.04 -26.54
C VAL A 101 -17.65 7.39 -25.56
N ILE A 102 -17.29 7.83 -24.38
CA ILE A 102 -18.16 8.51 -23.42
C ILE A 102 -17.73 9.97 -23.40
N VAL A 103 -18.63 10.86 -23.75
CA VAL A 103 -18.38 12.31 -23.72
C VAL A 103 -18.67 12.82 -22.33
N ARG A 104 -17.64 13.37 -21.65
CA ARG A 104 -17.80 14.05 -20.36
C ARG A 104 -17.56 15.56 -20.51
N GLN A 105 -18.38 16.35 -19.82
CA GLN A 105 -18.09 17.75 -19.60
C GLN A 105 -17.06 17.83 -18.46
N ALA A 106 -15.82 18.12 -18.78
CA ALA A 106 -14.73 18.21 -17.81
C ALA A 106 -13.88 19.44 -18.12
N SER A 107 -13.55 20.22 -17.10
CA SER A 107 -12.57 21.29 -17.20
C SER A 107 -11.16 20.71 -17.33
N ASP A 108 -10.17 21.52 -17.74
CA ASP A 108 -8.76 21.12 -17.77
C ASP A 108 -8.31 20.59 -16.40
N ARG A 109 -8.80 21.19 -15.34
CA ARG A 109 -8.53 20.80 -13.96
C ARG A 109 -9.08 19.40 -13.65
N ASP A 110 -10.30 19.10 -14.06
CA ASP A 110 -10.92 17.78 -13.84
C ASP A 110 -10.18 16.69 -14.63
N VAL A 111 -9.74 17.00 -15.85
CA VAL A 111 -8.96 16.06 -16.67
C VAL A 111 -7.62 15.74 -16.02
N LEU A 112 -6.89 16.75 -15.54
CA LEU A 112 -5.63 16.56 -14.84
C LEU A 112 -5.80 15.78 -13.55
N GLU A 113 -6.86 16.07 -12.79
CA GLU A 113 -7.18 15.36 -11.56
C GLU A 113 -7.44 13.87 -11.84
N LEU A 114 -8.31 13.56 -12.81
CA LEU A 114 -8.62 12.18 -13.20
C LEU A 114 -7.39 11.42 -13.69
N ALA A 115 -6.56 12.08 -14.51
CA ALA A 115 -5.32 11.49 -15.00
C ALA A 115 -4.33 11.20 -13.85
N LEU A 116 -4.27 12.06 -12.84
CA LEU A 116 -3.40 11.86 -11.68
C LEU A 116 -3.92 10.73 -10.79
N ILE A 117 -5.24 10.63 -10.58
CA ILE A 117 -5.87 9.56 -9.82
C ILE A 117 -5.69 8.21 -10.53
N GLU A 118 -5.88 8.15 -11.85
CA GLU A 118 -5.65 6.94 -12.65
C GLU A 118 -4.20 6.46 -12.54
N ASN A 119 -3.25 7.39 -12.68
CA ASN A 119 -1.83 7.07 -12.53
C ASN A 119 -1.50 6.57 -11.11
N LEU A 120 -2.17 7.10 -10.09
CA LEU A 120 -1.99 6.71 -8.69
C LEU A 120 -2.54 5.30 -8.37
N GLN A 121 -3.49 4.80 -9.16
CA GLN A 121 -4.04 3.45 -9.02
C GLN A 121 -3.16 2.35 -9.66
N ARG A 122 -1.99 2.72 -10.18
CA ARG A 122 -1.03 1.74 -10.73
C ARG A 122 -0.36 0.96 -9.60
N GLU A 123 -0.15 -0.32 -9.81
CA GLU A 123 0.48 -1.22 -8.84
C GLU A 123 2.01 -1.06 -8.76
N ASP A 124 2.63 -0.38 -9.72
CA ASP A 124 4.09 -0.27 -9.89
C ASP A 124 4.69 1.04 -9.32
N LEU A 125 3.92 1.87 -8.61
CA LEU A 125 4.41 3.09 -7.99
C LEU A 125 5.27 2.81 -6.76
N ASN A 126 6.41 3.48 -6.67
CA ASN A 126 7.18 3.48 -5.44
C ASN A 126 6.53 4.41 -4.38
N PRO A 127 6.83 4.20 -3.07
CA PRO A 127 6.20 4.98 -1.99
C PRO A 127 6.42 6.49 -2.07
N ILE A 128 7.50 6.95 -2.68
CA ILE A 128 7.81 8.38 -2.84
C ILE A 128 7.03 8.97 -4.03
N GLU A 129 6.89 8.23 -5.12
CA GLU A 129 6.03 8.63 -6.24
C GLU A 129 4.57 8.76 -5.81
N GLU A 130 4.07 7.79 -5.05
CA GLU A 130 2.73 7.83 -4.46
C GLU A 130 2.55 9.07 -3.57
N ALA A 131 3.52 9.36 -2.72
CA ALA A 131 3.50 10.53 -1.84
C ALA A 131 3.49 11.86 -2.65
N HIS A 132 4.30 11.95 -3.70
CA HIS A 132 4.29 13.12 -4.60
C HIS A 132 2.95 13.29 -5.31
N ALA A 133 2.33 12.21 -5.77
CA ALA A 133 1.01 12.27 -6.39
C ALA A 133 -0.06 12.78 -5.40
N TYR A 134 -0.05 12.33 -4.15
CA TYR A 134 -0.94 12.85 -3.11
C TYR A 134 -0.69 14.33 -2.82
N ARG A 135 0.57 14.76 -2.78
CA ARG A 135 0.92 16.18 -2.60
C ARG A 135 0.38 17.04 -3.73
N ARG A 136 0.55 16.60 -4.98
CA ARG A 136 -0.01 17.30 -6.14
C ARG A 136 -1.53 17.41 -6.07
N LEU A 137 -2.23 16.34 -5.67
CA LEU A 137 -3.68 16.37 -5.46
C LEU A 137 -4.09 17.40 -4.39
N ALA A 138 -3.32 17.51 -3.30
CA ALA A 138 -3.60 18.48 -2.25
C ALA A 138 -3.32 19.92 -2.70
N GLU A 139 -2.18 20.17 -3.35
CA GLU A 139 -1.74 21.53 -3.70
C GLU A 139 -2.42 22.07 -4.97
N GLU A 140 -2.40 21.30 -6.07
CA GLU A 140 -2.93 21.75 -7.37
C GLU A 140 -4.46 21.75 -7.40
N PHE A 141 -5.10 20.79 -6.70
CA PHE A 141 -6.55 20.63 -6.70
C PHE A 141 -7.22 21.08 -5.40
N SER A 142 -6.44 21.52 -4.40
CA SER A 142 -6.95 21.98 -3.10
C SER A 142 -7.80 20.92 -2.38
N LEU A 143 -7.46 19.63 -2.57
CA LEU A 143 -8.16 18.52 -1.95
C LEU A 143 -7.66 18.28 -0.54
N ARG A 144 -8.57 18.04 0.40
CA ARG A 144 -8.21 17.59 1.74
C ARG A 144 -7.77 16.13 1.70
N GLN A 145 -6.94 15.71 2.66
CA GLN A 145 -6.48 14.33 2.77
C GLN A 145 -7.62 13.29 2.82
N GLU A 146 -8.76 13.68 3.34
CA GLU A 146 -9.97 12.85 3.41
C GLU A 146 -10.60 12.67 2.02
N ASP A 147 -10.68 13.77 1.25
CA ASP A 147 -11.21 13.75 -0.12
C ASP A 147 -10.31 12.91 -1.04
N ILE A 148 -8.98 13.05 -0.90
CA ILE A 148 -8.00 12.23 -1.62
C ILE A 148 -8.19 10.75 -1.27
N ALA A 149 -8.25 10.43 0.03
CA ALA A 149 -8.40 9.06 0.50
C ALA A 149 -9.66 8.39 -0.07
N HIS A 150 -10.79 9.09 -0.06
CA HIS A 150 -12.04 8.61 -0.63
C HIS A 150 -11.91 8.32 -2.13
N ARG A 151 -11.30 9.24 -2.92
CA ARG A 151 -11.17 9.11 -4.38
C ARG A 151 -10.23 7.99 -4.81
N VAL A 152 -9.19 7.69 -4.01
CA VAL A 152 -8.21 6.63 -4.30
C VAL A 152 -8.54 5.30 -3.61
N GLY A 153 -9.63 5.22 -2.84
CA GLY A 153 -10.04 4.01 -2.13
C GLY A 153 -9.10 3.61 -0.99
N LYS A 154 -8.43 4.58 -0.36
CA LYS A 154 -7.50 4.37 0.78
C LYS A 154 -8.06 5.01 2.06
N SER A 155 -7.46 4.69 3.20
CA SER A 155 -7.80 5.41 4.43
C SER A 155 -7.06 6.75 4.52
N ARG A 156 -7.66 7.75 5.20
CA ARG A 156 -7.01 9.05 5.47
C ARG A 156 -5.64 8.89 6.13
N SER A 157 -5.49 7.91 7.02
CA SER A 157 -4.22 7.65 7.70
C SER A 157 -3.13 7.15 6.76
N VAL A 158 -3.48 6.40 5.71
CA VAL A 158 -2.54 5.98 4.66
C VAL A 158 -2.04 7.20 3.90
N VAL A 159 -2.93 8.04 3.41
CA VAL A 159 -2.59 9.28 2.68
C VAL A 159 -1.72 10.20 3.54
N ALA A 160 -2.12 10.44 4.80
CA ALA A 160 -1.35 11.26 5.73
C ALA A 160 0.07 10.71 5.98
N ASN A 161 0.21 9.39 6.15
CA ASN A 161 1.50 8.75 6.34
C ASN A 161 2.38 8.82 5.09
N SER A 162 1.80 8.64 3.89
CA SER A 162 2.54 8.78 2.64
C SER A 162 3.03 10.21 2.44
N LEU A 163 2.21 11.22 2.69
CA LEU A 163 2.62 12.63 2.61
C LEU A 163 3.80 12.94 3.55
N ARG A 164 3.79 12.39 4.76
CA ARG A 164 4.90 12.58 5.71
C ARG A 164 6.23 11.99 5.24
N LEU A 165 6.23 11.03 4.30
CA LEU A 165 7.49 10.49 3.75
C LEU A 165 8.29 11.56 3.00
N LEU A 166 7.64 12.62 2.52
CA LEU A 166 8.27 13.73 1.84
C LEU A 166 8.99 14.70 2.80
N ASP A 167 8.76 14.56 4.12
CA ASP A 167 9.47 15.31 5.16
C ASP A 167 10.84 14.69 5.51
N LEU A 168 11.13 13.50 4.98
CA LEU A 168 12.42 12.83 5.16
C LEU A 168 13.54 13.55 4.39
N HIS A 169 14.77 13.38 4.85
CA HIS A 169 15.96 13.80 4.11
C HIS A 169 15.94 13.20 2.69
N SER A 170 16.33 13.98 1.67
CA SER A 170 16.25 13.61 0.25
C SER A 170 16.93 12.27 -0.07
N GLN A 171 18.08 11.99 0.54
CA GLN A 171 18.80 10.73 0.37
C GLN A 171 18.01 9.54 0.97
N VAL A 172 17.31 9.74 2.09
CA VAL A 172 16.46 8.71 2.71
C VAL A 172 15.26 8.42 1.82
N GLN A 173 14.68 9.45 1.20
CA GLN A 173 13.63 9.28 0.19
C GLN A 173 14.13 8.46 -1.00
N SER A 174 15.36 8.71 -1.47
CA SER A 174 15.99 7.92 -2.54
C SER A 174 16.17 6.45 -2.16
N TYR A 175 16.61 6.16 -0.92
CA TYR A 175 16.71 4.78 -0.43
C TYR A 175 15.35 4.06 -0.37
N LEU A 176 14.31 4.80 -0.02
CA LEU A 176 12.94 4.28 0.00
C LEU A 176 12.44 4.01 -1.41
N ALA A 177 12.68 4.93 -2.35
CA ALA A 177 12.32 4.77 -3.77
C ALA A 177 13.02 3.57 -4.42
N GLN A 178 14.27 3.30 -4.03
CA GLN A 178 15.06 2.16 -4.50
C GLN A 178 14.74 0.84 -3.78
N GLY A 179 13.82 0.83 -2.80
CA GLY A 179 13.49 -0.36 -2.00
C GLY A 179 14.59 -0.80 -1.01
N ARG A 180 15.65 0.01 -0.80
CA ARG A 180 16.72 -0.26 0.17
C ARG A 180 16.24 -0.13 1.62
N LEU A 181 15.22 0.69 1.83
CA LEU A 181 14.49 0.83 3.09
C LEU A 181 13.00 0.57 2.84
N SER A 182 12.32 -0.02 3.81
CA SER A 182 10.86 -0.16 3.76
C SER A 182 10.16 1.06 4.36
N VAL A 183 8.86 1.21 4.06
CA VAL A 183 8.00 2.25 4.67
C VAL A 183 8.00 2.18 6.21
N GLY A 184 8.18 0.97 6.78
CA GLY A 184 8.31 0.79 8.23
C GLY A 184 9.54 1.48 8.80
N HIS A 185 10.71 1.31 8.15
CA HIS A 185 11.96 2.00 8.53
C HIS A 185 11.80 3.52 8.40
N ALA A 186 11.22 3.99 7.29
CA ALA A 186 10.97 5.41 7.05
C ALA A 186 10.10 6.05 8.15
N LYS A 187 9.03 5.35 8.58
CA LYS A 187 8.17 5.82 9.69
C LYS A 187 8.91 5.95 11.02
N ALA A 188 9.81 5.02 11.33
CA ALA A 188 10.64 5.11 12.52
C ALA A 188 11.58 6.34 12.44
N ILE A 189 12.25 6.52 11.30
CA ILE A 189 13.20 7.61 11.05
C ILE A 189 12.52 8.99 11.09
N LEU A 190 11.27 9.11 10.65
CA LEU A 190 10.47 10.34 10.72
C LEU A 190 10.26 10.88 12.14
N SER A 191 10.54 10.08 13.16
CA SER A 191 10.49 10.56 14.56
C SER A 191 11.64 11.52 14.90
N LEU A 192 12.71 11.53 14.09
CA LEU A 192 13.84 12.46 14.21
C LEU A 192 13.51 13.76 13.48
N GLN A 193 13.65 14.90 14.17
CA GLN A 193 13.39 16.22 13.59
C GLN A 193 14.54 16.71 12.70
N ASN A 194 15.77 16.30 13.02
CA ASN A 194 16.97 16.71 12.29
C ASN A 194 17.18 15.76 11.09
N GLN A 195 17.22 16.35 9.88
CA GLN A 195 17.39 15.60 8.64
C GLN A 195 18.77 14.90 8.52
N ASP A 196 19.84 15.50 9.07
CA ASP A 196 21.17 14.89 9.07
C ASP A 196 21.19 13.60 9.91
N GLU A 197 20.46 13.60 11.03
CA GLU A 197 20.32 12.42 11.86
C GLU A 197 19.46 11.35 11.22
N GLN A 198 18.42 11.75 10.49
CA GLN A 198 17.66 10.82 9.69
C GLN A 198 18.56 10.07 8.71
N LEU A 199 19.48 10.78 8.05
CA LEU A 199 20.44 10.18 7.13
C LEU A 199 21.39 9.22 7.84
N VAL A 200 21.98 9.63 8.97
CA VAL A 200 22.90 8.77 9.75
C VAL A 200 22.24 7.47 10.19
N ILE A 201 21.02 7.55 10.72
CA ILE A 201 20.28 6.35 11.15
C ILE A 201 19.86 5.50 9.96
N ALA A 202 19.48 6.11 8.83
CA ALA A 202 19.15 5.39 7.61
C ALA A 202 20.35 4.59 7.05
N ASP A 203 21.52 5.22 6.99
CA ASP A 203 22.77 4.57 6.57
C ASP A 203 23.16 3.43 7.50
N LEU A 204 23.03 3.63 8.82
CA LEU A 204 23.29 2.60 9.79
C LEU A 204 22.34 1.41 9.64
N ALA A 205 21.06 1.67 9.44
CA ALA A 205 20.05 0.65 9.23
C ALA A 205 20.33 -0.18 7.95
N ILE A 206 20.77 0.47 6.88
CA ILE A 206 21.14 -0.22 5.63
C ILE A 206 22.40 -1.07 5.81
N ARG A 207 23.45 -0.51 6.42
CA ARG A 207 24.73 -1.22 6.63
C ARG A 207 24.58 -2.45 7.51
N GLN A 208 23.71 -2.41 8.51
CA GLN A 208 23.45 -3.51 9.44
C GLN A 208 22.34 -4.43 9.01
N ALA A 209 21.71 -4.22 7.84
CA ALA A 209 20.49 -4.92 7.43
C ALA A 209 19.45 -4.97 8.57
N ALA A 210 19.31 -3.84 9.28
CA ALA A 210 18.49 -3.75 10.48
C ALA A 210 17.02 -4.00 10.19
N THR A 211 16.33 -4.69 11.07
CA THR A 211 14.87 -4.80 11.03
C THR A 211 14.20 -3.49 11.46
N VAL A 212 12.92 -3.30 11.14
CA VAL A 212 12.15 -2.12 11.58
C VAL A 212 12.26 -1.91 13.11
N ARG A 213 12.12 -2.98 13.90
CA ARG A 213 12.27 -2.91 15.37
C ARG A 213 13.65 -2.48 15.82
N MET A 214 14.69 -2.90 15.10
CA MET A 214 16.07 -2.45 15.41
C MET A 214 16.24 -0.97 15.06
N THR A 215 15.69 -0.51 13.95
CA THR A 215 15.68 0.90 13.56
C THR A 215 14.93 1.76 14.58
N GLU A 216 13.78 1.31 15.08
CA GLU A 216 13.05 1.99 16.17
C GLU A 216 13.94 2.15 17.44
N ARG A 217 14.71 1.11 17.80
CA ARG A 217 15.66 1.18 18.93
C ARG A 217 16.79 2.18 18.68
N LEU A 218 17.33 2.21 17.45
CA LEU A 218 18.38 3.19 17.07
C LEU A 218 17.85 4.62 17.18
N VAL A 219 16.65 4.88 16.66
CA VAL A 219 15.96 6.17 16.76
C VAL A 219 15.72 6.55 18.23
N ALA A 220 15.19 5.61 19.04
CA ALA A 220 14.95 5.87 20.47
C ALA A 220 16.25 6.19 21.22
N ALA A 221 17.35 5.50 20.94
CA ALA A 221 18.66 5.78 21.51
C ALA A 221 19.19 7.17 21.11
N GLN A 222 18.96 7.59 19.84
CA GLN A 222 19.34 8.92 19.36
C GLN A 222 18.53 10.02 20.03
N LEU A 223 17.21 9.87 20.15
CA LEU A 223 16.34 10.81 20.87
C LEU A 223 16.69 10.93 22.35
N ALA A 224 17.05 9.82 23.00
CA ALA A 224 17.51 9.83 24.39
C ALA A 224 18.81 10.62 24.59
N ARG A 225 19.75 10.56 23.64
CA ARG A 225 21.00 11.35 23.66
C ARG A 225 20.76 12.85 23.55
N GLN A 226 19.67 13.27 22.89
CA GLN A 226 19.33 14.69 22.72
C GLN A 226 18.52 15.26 23.89
N GLY A 227 18.19 14.47 24.90
CA GLY A 227 17.30 14.90 25.99
C GLY A 227 15.84 15.13 25.56
N ILE A 228 15.49 14.80 24.32
CA ILE A 228 14.14 14.86 23.76
C ILE A 228 13.44 13.51 24.00
N GLY A 229 13.48 13.03 25.24
CA GLY A 229 12.62 11.93 25.68
C GLY A 229 11.18 12.45 25.75
N LYS A 230 10.25 11.80 25.03
CA LYS A 230 8.82 12.12 24.98
C LYS A 230 8.33 12.70 26.30
N GLY A 231 7.88 13.96 26.25
CA GLY A 231 6.97 14.52 27.23
C GLY A 231 5.62 13.79 27.17
N GLY A 232 5.63 12.54 27.57
CA GLY A 232 4.45 11.83 28.03
C GLY A 232 4.19 12.30 29.45
N LYS A 233 2.99 12.82 29.75
CA LYS A 233 2.52 13.18 31.09
C LYS A 233 3.07 12.18 32.10
N PRO A 234 3.58 12.63 33.26
CA PRO A 234 4.01 11.72 34.31
C PRO A 234 2.78 10.99 34.84
N ALA A 235 2.51 9.81 34.33
CA ALA A 235 1.78 8.84 35.12
C ALA A 235 2.68 8.51 36.29
N ALA A 236 2.16 8.71 37.50
CA ALA A 236 2.82 8.63 38.79
C ALA A 236 3.91 7.56 38.82
N ALA A 237 5.13 8.03 39.12
CA ALA A 237 6.30 7.19 39.30
C ALA A 237 6.00 6.12 40.37
N ARG A 238 5.87 4.88 39.94
CA ARG A 238 6.22 3.74 40.76
C ARG A 238 7.69 3.43 40.49
N PRO A 239 8.53 3.28 41.50
CA PRO A 239 9.92 2.96 41.34
C PRO A 239 10.02 1.55 40.72
N SER A 240 10.31 1.45 39.42
CA SER A 240 10.65 0.19 38.79
C SER A 240 12.10 -0.15 39.11
N GLN A 241 12.21 -1.08 40.01
CA GLN A 241 13.40 -1.78 40.45
C GLN A 241 14.20 -2.31 39.24
N THR A 242 15.49 -2.19 39.34
CA THR A 242 16.59 -2.69 38.53
C THR A 242 16.63 -4.23 38.35
N THR A 243 15.53 -4.92 38.49
CA THR A 243 15.42 -6.39 38.38
C THR A 243 14.82 -6.89 37.04
N SER A 244 14.33 -5.99 36.17
CA SER A 244 13.64 -6.41 34.92
C SER A 244 14.57 -6.90 33.79
N SER A 245 15.82 -6.44 33.75
CA SER A 245 16.73 -6.83 32.66
C SER A 245 17.30 -8.26 32.82
N THR A 246 17.53 -8.70 34.05
CA THR A 246 17.99 -10.06 34.34
C THR A 246 16.92 -11.11 34.10
N VAL A 247 15.67 -10.81 34.45
CA VAL A 247 14.52 -11.73 34.21
C VAL A 247 14.22 -11.85 32.71
N HIS A 248 14.29 -10.75 31.94
CA HIS A 248 14.07 -10.79 30.50
C HIS A 248 15.14 -11.61 29.76
N ASN A 249 16.41 -11.48 30.15
CA ASN A 249 17.49 -12.27 29.58
C ASN A 249 17.37 -13.76 29.98
N ALA A 250 16.98 -14.05 31.22
CA ALA A 250 16.74 -15.44 31.66
C ALA A 250 15.56 -16.10 30.94
N VAL A 251 14.47 -15.37 30.68
CA VAL A 251 13.32 -15.88 29.91
C VAL A 251 13.71 -16.15 28.46
N PHE A 252 14.48 -15.25 27.84
CA PHE A 252 14.97 -15.44 26.47
C PHE A 252 15.89 -16.65 26.34
N GLU A 253 16.77 -16.84 27.32
CA GLU A 253 17.67 -18.02 27.35
C GLU A 253 16.89 -19.33 27.54
N LEU A 254 15.84 -19.31 28.37
CA LEU A 254 14.93 -20.45 28.54
C LEU A 254 14.13 -20.76 27.27
N GLU A 255 13.63 -19.74 26.57
CA GLU A 255 12.98 -19.92 25.27
C GLU A 255 13.90 -20.59 24.26
N SER A 256 15.15 -20.14 24.17
CA SER A 256 16.14 -20.72 23.27
C SER A 256 16.39 -22.20 23.60
N ARG A 257 16.64 -22.51 24.88
CA ARG A 257 16.88 -23.91 25.33
C ARG A 257 15.68 -24.82 25.09
N LEU A 258 14.45 -24.31 25.30
CA LEU A 258 13.23 -25.08 25.05
C LEU A 258 13.03 -25.31 23.55
N ARG A 259 13.30 -24.29 22.71
CA ARG A 259 13.24 -24.40 21.25
C ARG A 259 14.22 -25.46 20.73
N ASP A 260 15.45 -25.44 21.22
CA ASP A 260 16.48 -26.41 20.84
C ASP A 260 16.10 -27.83 21.26
N ARG A 261 15.50 -27.99 22.45
CA ARG A 261 15.13 -29.31 22.97
C ARG A 261 13.87 -29.90 22.35
N LEU A 262 12.87 -29.03 22.06
CA LEU A 262 11.59 -29.46 21.48
C LEU A 262 11.60 -29.43 19.97
N ALA A 263 12.62 -28.82 19.34
CA ALA A 263 12.78 -28.62 17.89
C ALA A 263 11.53 -27.99 17.24
N THR A 264 10.88 -27.06 17.96
CA THR A 264 9.70 -26.32 17.50
C THR A 264 9.69 -24.92 18.07
N HIS A 265 8.80 -24.06 17.57
CA HIS A 265 8.68 -22.69 18.06
C HIS A 265 8.04 -22.64 19.44
N VAL A 266 8.76 -22.04 20.42
CA VAL A 266 8.31 -21.86 21.80
C VAL A 266 8.35 -20.40 22.16
N THR A 267 7.28 -19.90 22.76
CA THR A 267 7.15 -18.52 23.27
C THR A 267 6.74 -18.55 24.75
N ILE A 268 7.45 -17.79 25.59
CA ILE A 268 7.18 -17.66 27.04
C ILE A 268 6.64 -16.27 27.34
N HIS A 269 5.36 -16.18 27.66
CA HIS A 269 4.74 -14.95 28.18
C HIS A 269 4.89 -14.90 29.70
N HIS A 270 5.92 -14.22 30.19
CA HIS A 270 6.19 -14.10 31.63
C HIS A 270 5.44 -12.89 32.21
N GLY A 271 4.65 -13.10 33.26
CA GLY A 271 4.00 -12.06 34.04
C GLY A 271 4.23 -12.25 35.54
N GLU A 272 4.18 -11.19 36.34
CA GLU A 272 4.50 -11.19 37.78
C GLU A 272 3.70 -12.21 38.61
N LYS A 273 2.46 -12.52 38.23
CA LYS A 273 1.58 -13.47 38.97
C LYS A 273 1.17 -14.68 38.16
N LYS A 274 1.25 -14.60 36.82
CA LYS A 274 0.78 -15.68 35.95
C LYS A 274 1.55 -15.54 34.61
N GLY A 275 2.08 -16.66 34.15
CA GLY A 275 2.73 -16.76 32.84
C GLY A 275 2.04 -17.83 32.00
N ARG A 276 2.37 -17.86 30.70
CA ARG A 276 1.92 -18.86 29.74
C ARG A 276 3.10 -19.24 28.86
N ILE A 277 3.21 -20.54 28.56
CA ILE A 277 4.15 -21.09 27.59
C ILE A 277 3.30 -21.57 26.42
N GLU A 278 3.60 -21.09 25.23
CA GLU A 278 2.99 -21.52 23.97
C GLU A 278 4.01 -22.32 23.19
N ILE A 279 3.62 -23.54 22.79
CA ILE A 279 4.44 -24.47 21.99
C ILE A 279 3.65 -24.74 20.73
N GLU A 280 4.22 -24.42 19.57
CA GLU A 280 3.62 -24.72 18.27
C GLU A 280 3.94 -26.15 17.87
N TYR A 281 2.98 -26.87 17.24
CA TYR A 281 3.18 -28.20 16.69
C TYR A 281 2.51 -28.34 15.32
N TYR A 282 3.08 -29.19 14.48
CA TYR A 282 2.66 -29.37 13.08
C TYR A 282 2.19 -30.83 12.86
N GLY A 283 0.98 -31.14 13.35
CA GLY A 283 0.37 -32.46 13.19
C GLY A 283 0.44 -33.33 14.44
N ASN A 284 -0.26 -34.49 14.42
CA ASN A 284 -0.40 -35.38 15.57
C ASN A 284 0.92 -36.03 15.96
N ASP A 285 1.73 -36.44 14.97
CA ASP A 285 3.03 -37.11 15.23
C ASP A 285 4.01 -36.17 15.95
N ASP A 286 3.97 -34.85 15.63
CA ASP A 286 4.80 -33.86 16.28
C ASP A 286 4.32 -33.60 17.71
N LEU A 287 3.00 -33.57 17.91
CA LEU A 287 2.39 -33.46 19.25
C LEU A 287 2.80 -34.63 20.15
N ASP A 288 2.72 -35.87 19.66
CA ASP A 288 3.11 -37.07 20.41
C ASP A 288 4.60 -37.07 20.76
N ARG A 289 5.45 -36.59 19.83
CA ARG A 289 6.88 -36.39 20.08
C ARG A 289 7.13 -35.38 21.20
N ILE A 290 6.44 -34.23 21.17
CA ILE A 290 6.59 -33.17 22.17
C ILE A 290 6.10 -33.66 23.55
N ILE A 291 4.95 -34.36 23.61
CA ILE A 291 4.39 -34.93 24.84
C ILE A 291 5.37 -35.94 25.46
N SER A 292 5.95 -36.81 24.62
CA SER A 292 6.96 -37.81 25.06
C SER A 292 8.21 -37.11 25.63
N LEU A 293 8.69 -36.04 24.99
CA LEU A 293 9.85 -35.25 25.47
C LEU A 293 9.56 -34.50 26.78
N LEU A 294 8.29 -34.15 27.03
CA LEU A 294 7.83 -33.55 28.29
C LEU A 294 7.62 -34.58 29.41
N GLY A 295 7.75 -35.89 29.11
CA GLY A 295 7.62 -36.95 30.09
C GLY A 295 6.18 -37.27 30.50
N VAL A 296 5.21 -36.89 29.68
CA VAL A 296 3.80 -37.20 29.88
C VAL A 296 3.50 -38.49 29.13
N SER A 297 3.23 -39.58 29.83
CA SER A 297 2.74 -40.84 29.22
C SER A 297 1.22 -40.75 29.11
N ILE A 298 0.68 -41.00 27.92
CA ILE A 298 -0.74 -41.20 27.67
C ILE A 298 -1.08 -42.67 27.87
#